data_e62d7b0d7218f39fcd1c7580f3ff1cd5
#
_entry.id   e62d7b0d7218f39fcd1c7580f3ff1cd5
#
_cell.length_a   1.000
_cell.length_b   1.000
_cell.length_c   1.000
_cell.angle_alpha   90.00
_cell.angle_beta   90.00
_cell.angle_gamma   90.00
#
_symmetry.space_group_name_H-M   'P 1'
#
loop_
_entity.id
_entity.type
_entity.pdbx_description
1 polymer ?
#
loop_
_entity_poly.entity_id
_entity_poly.type
_entity_poly.pdbx_seq_one_letter_code
_entity_poly.pdbx_strand_id
1 'polypeptide(L)'
;MSIILGIDPGSRLTGYGVIKQSGRNFTYLGSGCIKAIAAGDDLGLRLQTIFAGVSELILQFQPDMFAIEQVFMAKNPDSALKLGQARGAAIVAATNNGLSIAEYSARQIKQSVVGTGAADKAQVQHMVKTILKLPGTPQADAADALAVALCHAHSHDSLSKMSGQASKTVRGRLR
;
A
#
# COMPACT_ATOMS: atom_id res chain seq x y z
N MET A 1 15.92 -7.28 -5.72
CA MET A 1 14.53 -7.70 -5.96
C MET A 1 13.79 -7.59 -4.66
N SER A 2 12.62 -6.96 -4.64
CA SER A 2 11.86 -6.78 -3.39
C SER A 2 10.38 -7.05 -3.63
N ILE A 3 9.73 -7.70 -2.67
CA ILE A 3 8.28 -7.93 -2.66
C ILE A 3 7.67 -6.85 -1.75
N ILE A 4 6.66 -6.17 -2.27
CA ILE A 4 6.00 -5.05 -1.60
C ILE A 4 4.53 -5.41 -1.39
N LEU A 5 4.07 -5.35 -0.14
CA LEU A 5 2.67 -5.47 0.24
C LEU A 5 2.11 -4.07 0.47
N GLY A 6 1.17 -3.65 -0.36
CA GLY A 6 0.40 -2.42 -0.22
C GLY A 6 -0.96 -2.67 0.41
N ILE A 7 -1.38 -1.82 1.32
CA ILE A 7 -2.67 -1.90 2.02
C ILE A 7 -3.44 -0.58 1.84
N ASP A 8 -4.69 -0.71 1.42
CA ASP A 8 -5.71 0.32 1.50
C ASP A 8 -6.65 -0.01 2.67
N PRO A 9 -6.54 0.68 3.83
CA PRO A 9 -7.28 0.31 5.02
C PRO A 9 -8.76 0.65 4.91
N GLY A 10 -9.60 -0.28 5.31
CA GLY A 10 -11.04 -0.09 5.40
C GLY A 10 -11.66 -0.91 6.53
N SER A 11 -12.60 -0.34 7.28
CA SER A 11 -13.24 -1.00 8.44
C SER A 11 -14.21 -2.13 8.06
N ARG A 12 -14.61 -2.22 6.80
CA ARG A 12 -15.49 -3.27 6.25
C ARG A 12 -14.76 -4.14 5.22
N LEU A 13 -14.00 -3.48 4.36
CA LEU A 13 -13.17 -4.11 3.33
C LEU A 13 -11.80 -3.46 3.42
N THR A 14 -10.75 -4.23 3.63
CA THR A 14 -9.37 -3.77 3.55
C THR A 14 -8.76 -4.31 2.26
N GLY A 15 -8.39 -3.41 1.36
CA GLY A 15 -7.72 -3.78 0.10
C GLY A 15 -6.27 -4.20 0.36
N TYR A 16 -5.80 -5.21 -0.41
CA TYR A 16 -4.39 -5.55 -0.46
C TYR A 16 -3.90 -5.70 -1.89
N GLY A 17 -2.64 -5.37 -2.12
CA GLY A 17 -1.96 -5.55 -3.39
C GLY A 17 -0.50 -5.94 -3.17
N VAL A 18 -0.06 -6.98 -3.86
CA VAL A 18 1.31 -7.51 -3.74
C VAL A 18 1.99 -7.46 -5.09
N ILE A 19 3.13 -6.80 -5.13
CA ILE A 19 3.96 -6.69 -6.33
C ILE A 19 5.40 -7.08 -6.02
N LYS A 20 6.10 -7.57 -7.05
CA LYS A 20 7.55 -7.79 -7.02
C LYS A 20 8.23 -6.73 -7.87
N GLN A 21 9.18 -6.02 -7.30
CA GLN A 21 10.03 -5.05 -7.98
C GLN A 21 11.37 -5.67 -8.35
N SER A 22 11.76 -5.52 -9.62
CA SER A 22 13.07 -5.92 -10.15
C SER A 22 13.63 -4.78 -11.00
N GLY A 23 14.43 -3.91 -10.37
CA GLY A 23 14.84 -2.65 -10.99
C GLY A 23 13.63 -1.79 -11.33
N ARG A 24 13.42 -1.48 -12.61
CA ARG A 24 12.27 -0.68 -13.09
C ARG A 24 11.05 -1.51 -13.46
N ASN A 25 11.11 -2.83 -13.37
CA ASN A 25 10.03 -3.71 -13.76
C ASN A 25 9.21 -4.15 -12.53
N PHE A 26 7.89 -4.20 -12.70
CA PHE A 26 6.96 -4.66 -11.71
C PHE A 26 6.25 -5.92 -12.19
N THR A 27 6.16 -6.91 -11.31
CA THR A 27 5.40 -8.13 -11.54
C THR A 27 4.28 -8.20 -10.52
N TYR A 28 3.06 -8.39 -10.97
CA TYR A 28 1.90 -8.64 -10.14
C TYR A 28 2.01 -10.02 -9.50
N LEU A 29 1.81 -10.11 -8.17
CA LEU A 29 1.79 -11.37 -7.44
C LEU A 29 0.39 -11.73 -6.91
N GLY A 30 -0.40 -10.73 -6.51
CA GLY A 30 -1.75 -10.93 -6.01
C GLY A 30 -2.40 -9.64 -5.58
N SER A 31 -3.72 -9.63 -5.53
CA SER A 31 -4.51 -8.55 -4.95
C SER A 31 -5.92 -9.02 -4.59
N GLY A 32 -6.57 -8.32 -3.69
CA GLY A 32 -7.93 -8.61 -3.27
C GLY A 32 -8.35 -7.78 -2.06
N CYS A 33 -9.35 -8.30 -1.33
CA CYS A 33 -9.89 -7.62 -0.17
C CYS A 33 -10.05 -8.59 1.01
N ILE A 34 -9.64 -8.15 2.18
CA ILE A 34 -9.96 -8.78 3.47
C ILE A 34 -11.38 -8.32 3.84
N LYS A 35 -12.32 -9.25 3.88
CA LYS A 35 -13.75 -8.97 4.13
C LYS A 35 -14.07 -8.95 5.61
N ALA A 36 -13.68 -7.90 6.34
CA ALA A 36 -13.97 -7.74 7.75
C ALA A 36 -15.48 -7.59 8.05
N ILE A 37 -16.29 -7.17 7.07
CA ILE A 37 -17.74 -7.09 7.18
C ILE A 37 -18.39 -8.46 7.49
N ALA A 38 -17.76 -9.57 7.12
CA ALA A 38 -18.25 -10.92 7.40
C ALA A 38 -18.31 -11.22 8.91
N ALA A 39 -17.55 -10.49 9.74
CA ALA A 39 -17.60 -10.57 11.20
C ALA A 39 -18.79 -9.82 11.84
N GLY A 40 -19.75 -9.32 11.03
CA GLY A 40 -20.93 -8.60 11.50
C GLY A 40 -20.60 -7.19 11.99
N ASP A 41 -21.34 -6.70 13.01
CA ASP A 41 -21.18 -5.36 13.56
C ASP A 41 -20.21 -5.28 14.74
N ASP A 42 -19.68 -6.39 15.22
CA ASP A 42 -18.66 -6.44 16.27
C ASP A 42 -17.33 -5.86 15.74
N LEU A 43 -16.95 -4.73 16.30
CA LEU A 43 -15.71 -4.05 15.90
C LEU A 43 -14.47 -4.88 16.26
N GLY A 44 -14.44 -5.54 17.42
CA GLY A 44 -13.32 -6.36 17.84
C GLY A 44 -13.05 -7.50 16.86
N LEU A 45 -14.11 -8.23 16.46
CA LEU A 45 -14.02 -9.30 15.47
C LEU A 45 -13.58 -8.79 14.09
N ARG A 46 -14.03 -7.60 13.69
CA ARG A 46 -13.55 -6.97 12.44
C ARG A 46 -12.06 -6.67 12.47
N LEU A 47 -11.57 -6.09 13.58
CA LEU A 47 -10.15 -5.78 13.74
C LEU A 47 -9.31 -7.05 13.79
N GLN A 48 -9.80 -8.10 14.48
CA GLN A 48 -9.17 -9.41 14.49
C GLN A 48 -9.08 -10.01 13.07
N THR A 49 -10.15 -9.90 12.27
CA THR A 49 -10.18 -10.38 10.89
C THR A 49 -9.15 -9.64 10.02
N ILE A 50 -9.03 -8.32 10.19
CA ILE A 50 -8.03 -7.53 9.45
C ILE A 50 -6.61 -7.95 9.87
N PHE A 51 -6.35 -8.05 11.17
CA PHE A 51 -5.05 -8.47 11.70
C PHE A 51 -4.66 -9.86 11.17
N ALA A 52 -5.56 -10.84 11.26
CA ALA A 52 -5.33 -12.20 10.80
C ALA A 52 -5.08 -12.24 9.28
N GLY A 53 -5.94 -11.57 8.49
CA GLY A 53 -5.80 -11.54 7.04
C GLY A 53 -4.49 -10.89 6.58
N VAL A 54 -4.06 -9.78 7.19
CA VAL A 54 -2.76 -9.17 6.86
C VAL A 54 -1.61 -10.10 7.26
N SER A 55 -1.69 -10.75 8.42
CA SER A 55 -0.68 -11.73 8.87
C SER A 55 -0.58 -12.92 7.91
N GLU A 56 -1.70 -13.46 7.43
CA GLU A 56 -1.73 -14.52 6.42
C GLU A 56 -1.07 -14.09 5.10
N LEU A 57 -1.35 -12.88 4.63
CA LEU A 57 -0.71 -12.33 3.42
C LEU A 57 0.80 -12.21 3.59
N ILE A 58 1.26 -11.77 4.76
CA ILE A 58 2.70 -11.67 5.05
C ILE A 58 3.34 -13.07 5.05
N LEU A 59 2.71 -14.06 5.66
CA LEU A 59 3.20 -15.44 5.65
C LEU A 59 3.21 -16.04 4.24
N GLN A 60 2.18 -15.76 3.44
CA GLN A 60 2.04 -16.29 2.08
C GLN A 60 3.04 -15.69 1.10
N PHE A 61 3.18 -14.38 1.09
CA PHE A 61 3.97 -13.66 0.08
C PHE A 61 5.37 -13.31 0.54
N GLN A 62 5.67 -13.39 1.84
CA GLN A 62 6.97 -13.04 2.43
C GLN A 62 7.47 -11.67 1.93
N PRO A 63 6.69 -10.57 2.11
CA PRO A 63 7.10 -9.27 1.61
C PRO A 63 8.32 -8.73 2.36
N ASP A 64 9.19 -8.05 1.63
CA ASP A 64 10.32 -7.31 2.19
C ASP A 64 9.90 -5.94 2.73
N MET A 65 8.81 -5.40 2.19
CA MET A 65 8.35 -4.04 2.46
C MET A 65 6.83 -4.00 2.62
N PHE A 66 6.38 -3.15 3.57
CA PHE A 66 4.96 -2.91 3.82
C PHE A 66 4.65 -1.42 3.64
N ALA A 67 3.63 -1.13 2.86
CA ALA A 67 3.16 0.22 2.60
C ALA A 67 1.65 0.34 2.86
N ILE A 68 1.22 1.45 3.45
CA ILE A 68 -0.18 1.67 3.82
C ILE A 68 -0.61 3.11 3.53
N GLU A 69 -1.85 3.28 3.08
CA GLU A 69 -2.42 4.60 2.91
C GLU A 69 -2.66 5.30 4.25
N GLN A 70 -2.33 6.59 4.30
CA GLN A 70 -2.69 7.46 5.42
C GLN A 70 -4.17 7.77 5.38
N VAL A 71 -4.80 7.74 6.56
CA VAL A 71 -6.19 8.14 6.73
C VAL A 71 -6.26 9.57 7.21
N PHE A 72 -7.05 10.40 6.52
CA PHE A 72 -7.40 11.74 6.97
C PHE A 72 -8.81 11.77 7.55
N MET A 73 -9.09 12.79 8.37
CA MET A 73 -10.42 13.01 8.94
C MET A 73 -11.46 13.13 7.82
N ALA A 74 -12.36 12.16 7.75
CA ALA A 74 -13.53 12.21 6.89
C ALA A 74 -14.58 13.17 7.46
N LYS A 75 -15.58 13.51 6.63
CA LYS A 75 -16.72 14.35 7.06
C LYS A 75 -17.50 13.77 8.25
N ASN A 76 -17.41 12.44 8.46
CA ASN A 76 -18.05 11.74 9.57
C ASN A 76 -16.97 11.23 10.56
N PRO A 77 -16.90 11.78 11.79
CA PRO A 77 -15.92 11.39 12.81
C PRO A 77 -15.96 9.90 13.18
N ASP A 78 -17.15 9.30 13.30
CA ASP A 78 -17.30 7.87 13.64
C ASP A 78 -16.65 6.96 12.57
N SER A 79 -16.88 7.29 11.29
CA SER A 79 -16.23 6.58 10.18
C SER A 79 -14.71 6.75 10.21
N ALA A 80 -14.21 7.94 10.53
CA ALA A 80 -12.78 8.20 10.63
C ALA A 80 -12.13 7.39 11.78
N LEU A 81 -12.80 7.31 12.93
CA LEU A 81 -12.34 6.50 14.06
C LEU A 81 -12.27 5.01 13.71
N LYS A 82 -13.33 4.46 13.13
CA LYS A 82 -13.36 3.05 12.70
C LYS A 82 -12.29 2.74 11.65
N LEU A 83 -12.04 3.67 10.75
CA LEU A 83 -11.01 3.53 9.73
C LEU A 83 -9.60 3.59 10.34
N GLY A 84 -9.36 4.49 11.29
CA GLY A 84 -8.11 4.55 12.05
C GLY A 84 -7.83 3.28 12.84
N GLN A 85 -8.86 2.68 13.46
CA GLN A 85 -8.76 1.40 14.17
C GLN A 85 -8.41 0.24 13.22
N ALA A 86 -9.08 0.15 12.07
CA ALA A 86 -8.79 -0.84 11.02
C ALA A 86 -7.35 -0.71 10.51
N ARG A 87 -6.90 0.52 10.27
CA ARG A 87 -5.53 0.82 9.89
C ARG A 87 -4.54 0.39 10.98
N GLY A 88 -4.83 0.66 12.25
CA GLY A 88 -4.02 0.23 13.38
C GLY A 88 -3.85 -1.29 13.43
N ALA A 89 -4.92 -2.07 13.21
CA ALA A 89 -4.87 -3.53 13.16
C ALA A 89 -3.92 -4.03 12.06
N ALA A 90 -3.97 -3.42 10.86
CA ALA A 90 -3.07 -3.77 9.75
C ALA A 90 -1.59 -3.42 10.07
N ILE A 91 -1.33 -2.29 10.70
CA ILE A 91 0.02 -1.87 11.13
C ILE A 91 0.58 -2.83 12.18
N VAL A 92 -0.22 -3.19 13.20
CA VAL A 92 0.20 -4.14 14.24
C VAL A 92 0.51 -5.51 13.64
N ALA A 93 -0.28 -5.99 12.67
CA ALA A 93 0.01 -7.23 11.96
C ALA A 93 1.37 -7.17 11.23
N ALA A 94 1.68 -6.07 10.56
CA ALA A 94 2.95 -5.89 9.87
C ALA A 94 4.14 -5.81 10.84
N THR A 95 4.03 -5.02 11.91
CA THR A 95 5.10 -4.87 12.90
C THR A 95 5.37 -6.13 13.70
N ASN A 96 4.32 -6.91 14.03
CA ASN A 96 4.48 -8.22 14.66
C ASN A 96 5.25 -9.23 13.80
N ASN A 97 5.22 -9.04 12.48
CA ASN A 97 5.99 -9.84 11.53
C ASN A 97 7.34 -9.17 11.13
N GLY A 98 7.79 -8.17 11.87
CA GLY A 98 9.10 -7.53 11.70
C GLY A 98 9.20 -6.57 10.51
N LEU A 99 8.08 -6.19 9.88
CA LEU A 99 8.07 -5.28 8.74
C LEU A 99 8.06 -3.81 9.19
N SER A 100 8.88 -2.98 8.57
CA SER A 100 8.82 -1.53 8.70
C SER A 100 7.62 -0.96 7.93
N ILE A 101 7.01 0.10 8.47
CA ILE A 101 5.81 0.71 7.90
C ILE A 101 6.20 1.94 7.07
N ALA A 102 5.84 1.93 5.79
CA ALA A 102 5.86 3.10 4.93
C ALA A 102 4.45 3.65 4.73
N GLU A 103 4.28 4.96 4.89
CA GLU A 103 2.96 5.61 4.84
C GLU A 103 2.90 6.63 3.71
N TYR A 104 1.79 6.62 2.97
CA TYR A 104 1.56 7.51 1.83
C TYR A 104 0.18 8.14 1.88
N SER A 105 0.10 9.45 1.64
CA SER A 105 -1.17 10.13 1.47
C SER A 105 -1.81 9.77 0.12
N ALA A 106 -3.15 9.85 0.03
CA ALA A 106 -3.90 9.65 -1.22
C ALA A 106 -3.35 10.50 -2.37
N ARG A 107 -2.94 11.75 -2.09
CA ARG A 107 -2.34 12.64 -3.08
C ARG A 107 -1.00 12.12 -3.60
N GLN A 108 -0.12 11.62 -2.73
CA GLN A 108 1.17 11.04 -3.12
C GLN A 108 0.98 9.78 -3.96
N ILE A 109 0.04 8.92 -3.58
CA ILE A 109 -0.30 7.70 -4.31
C ILE A 109 -0.75 8.05 -5.74
N LYS A 110 -1.72 8.96 -5.88
CA LYS A 110 -2.21 9.42 -7.18
C LYS A 110 -1.11 10.06 -8.03
N GLN A 111 -0.33 10.95 -7.44
CA GLN A 111 0.80 11.61 -8.11
C GLN A 111 1.82 10.60 -8.61
N SER A 112 2.13 9.57 -7.84
CA SER A 112 3.11 8.53 -8.18
C SER A 112 2.64 7.62 -9.32
N VAL A 113 1.34 7.28 -9.35
CA VAL A 113 0.80 6.30 -10.30
C VAL A 113 0.29 6.95 -11.59
N VAL A 114 -0.37 8.12 -11.48
CA VAL A 114 -1.00 8.81 -12.62
C VAL A 114 -0.21 10.03 -13.08
N GLY A 115 0.70 10.56 -12.25
CA GLY A 115 1.42 11.79 -12.51
C GLY A 115 0.72 13.05 -12.02
N THR A 116 -0.50 12.95 -11.46
CA THR A 116 -1.23 14.06 -10.84
C THR A 116 -1.94 13.62 -9.57
N GLY A 117 -1.85 14.45 -8.53
CA GLY A 117 -2.53 14.18 -7.25
C GLY A 117 -4.04 14.41 -7.28
N ALA A 118 -4.57 14.98 -8.37
CA ALA A 118 -6.00 15.22 -8.58
C ALA A 118 -6.71 14.10 -9.37
N ALA A 119 -6.01 13.01 -9.69
CA ALA A 119 -6.56 11.89 -10.44
C ALA A 119 -7.81 11.30 -9.75
N ASP A 120 -8.78 10.89 -10.55
CA ASP A 120 -9.96 10.14 -10.08
C ASP A 120 -9.66 8.64 -9.93
N LYS A 121 -10.61 7.90 -9.35
CA LYS A 121 -10.45 6.45 -9.12
C LYS A 121 -10.31 5.65 -10.42
N ALA A 122 -11.03 6.02 -11.47
CA ALA A 122 -10.97 5.32 -12.75
C ALA A 122 -9.59 5.46 -13.41
N GLN A 123 -8.99 6.65 -13.31
CA GLN A 123 -7.63 6.90 -13.80
C GLN A 123 -6.59 6.08 -13.03
N VAL A 124 -6.72 5.98 -11.69
CA VAL A 124 -5.82 5.15 -10.87
C VAL A 124 -5.94 3.67 -11.26
N GLN A 125 -7.17 3.13 -11.35
CA GLN A 125 -7.42 1.74 -11.77
C GLN A 125 -6.83 1.45 -13.15
N HIS A 126 -7.04 2.37 -14.11
CA HIS A 126 -6.50 2.23 -15.46
C HIS A 126 -4.98 2.17 -15.47
N MET A 127 -4.33 3.07 -14.73
CA MET A 127 -2.86 3.12 -14.67
C MET A 127 -2.28 1.90 -13.95
N VAL A 128 -2.88 1.44 -12.85
CA VAL A 128 -2.50 0.21 -12.16
C VAL A 128 -2.55 -0.99 -13.12
N LYS A 129 -3.67 -1.13 -13.86
CA LYS A 129 -3.81 -2.17 -14.88
C LYS A 129 -2.72 -2.10 -15.93
N THR A 130 -2.41 -0.90 -16.42
CA THR A 130 -1.42 -0.67 -17.47
C THR A 130 0.01 -0.97 -17.00
N ILE A 131 0.39 -0.43 -15.83
CA ILE A 131 1.75 -0.60 -15.26
C ILE A 131 2.03 -2.07 -14.95
N LEU A 132 1.05 -2.77 -14.38
CA LEU A 132 1.17 -4.18 -13.99
C LEU A 132 0.77 -5.16 -15.10
N LYS A 133 0.36 -4.65 -16.28
CA LYS A 133 -0.07 -5.45 -17.45
C LYS A 133 -1.15 -6.47 -17.10
N LEU A 134 -2.13 -6.08 -16.30
CA LEU A 134 -3.19 -6.98 -15.84
C LEU A 134 -4.17 -7.30 -16.99
N PRO A 135 -4.67 -8.55 -17.08
CA PRO A 135 -5.62 -8.96 -18.12
C PRO A 135 -6.99 -8.30 -17.94
N GLY A 136 -7.36 -7.93 -16.72
CA GLY A 136 -8.64 -7.29 -16.36
C GLY A 136 -8.44 -6.11 -15.42
N THR A 137 -9.49 -5.34 -15.20
CA THR A 137 -9.49 -4.25 -14.22
C THR A 137 -9.68 -4.85 -12.83
N PRO A 138 -8.76 -4.61 -11.86
CA PRO A 138 -8.92 -5.11 -10.50
C PRO A 138 -10.10 -4.42 -9.79
N GLN A 139 -10.66 -5.07 -8.77
CA GLN A 139 -11.66 -4.46 -7.88
C GLN A 139 -11.11 -3.16 -7.29
N ALA A 140 -11.97 -2.18 -7.00
CA ALA A 140 -11.57 -0.83 -6.61
C ALA A 140 -10.57 -0.80 -5.43
N ASP A 141 -10.94 -1.45 -4.30
CA ASP A 141 -10.08 -1.45 -3.10
C ASP A 141 -8.75 -2.20 -3.34
N ALA A 142 -8.77 -3.25 -4.17
CA ALA A 142 -7.57 -3.97 -4.59
C ALA A 142 -6.68 -3.12 -5.50
N ALA A 143 -7.27 -2.30 -6.39
CA ALA A 143 -6.54 -1.37 -7.23
C ALA A 143 -5.90 -0.24 -6.40
N ASP A 144 -6.63 0.30 -5.41
CA ASP A 144 -6.12 1.31 -4.51
C ASP A 144 -4.91 0.76 -3.71
N ALA A 145 -5.00 -0.47 -3.20
CA ALA A 145 -3.88 -1.12 -2.52
C ALA A 145 -2.68 -1.43 -3.44
N LEU A 146 -2.90 -1.83 -4.69
CA LEU A 146 -1.83 -1.97 -5.70
C LEU A 146 -1.17 -0.63 -6.00
N ALA A 147 -1.95 0.46 -6.04
CA ALA A 147 -1.42 1.81 -6.21
C ALA A 147 -0.53 2.24 -5.02
N VAL A 148 -0.88 1.86 -3.78
CA VAL A 148 -0.02 2.05 -2.60
C VAL A 148 1.32 1.33 -2.77
N ALA A 149 1.30 0.07 -3.20
CA ALA A 149 2.52 -0.70 -3.43
C ALA A 149 3.41 -0.09 -4.52
N LEU A 150 2.82 0.36 -5.64
CA LEU A 150 3.53 1.05 -6.72
C LEU A 150 4.10 2.40 -6.26
N CYS A 151 3.37 3.16 -5.46
CA CYS A 151 3.84 4.40 -4.87
C CYS A 151 5.09 4.18 -4.02
N HIS A 152 5.10 3.14 -3.19
CA HIS A 152 6.26 2.77 -2.38
C HIS A 152 7.47 2.39 -3.25
N ALA A 153 7.26 1.57 -4.28
CA ALA A 153 8.30 1.18 -5.22
C ALA A 153 8.97 2.39 -5.90
N HIS A 154 8.18 3.33 -6.40
CA HIS A 154 8.68 4.55 -7.05
C HIS A 154 9.46 5.46 -6.07
N SER A 155 8.95 5.60 -4.84
CA SER A 155 9.58 6.41 -3.79
C SER A 155 10.92 5.83 -3.35
N HIS A 156 10.98 4.53 -3.14
CA HIS A 156 12.19 3.80 -2.76
C HIS A 156 13.29 3.91 -3.82
N ASP A 157 12.94 3.78 -5.10
CA ASP A 157 13.88 3.97 -6.21
C ASP A 157 14.45 5.39 -6.27
N SER A 158 13.63 6.39 -5.99
CA SER A 158 14.05 7.80 -5.99
C SER A 158 15.05 8.07 -4.86
N LEU A 159 14.77 7.59 -3.65
CA LEU A 159 15.67 7.73 -2.49
C LEU A 159 16.98 6.99 -2.69
N SER A 160 16.96 5.78 -3.25
CA SER A 160 18.17 5.00 -3.54
C SER A 160 19.08 5.69 -4.56
N LYS A 161 18.52 6.37 -5.56
CA LYS A 161 19.28 7.16 -6.53
C LYS A 161 19.89 8.42 -5.90
N MET A 162 19.15 9.10 -5.02
CA MET A 162 19.65 10.30 -4.32
C MET A 162 20.77 9.94 -3.34
N SER A 163 20.65 8.86 -2.57
CA SER A 163 21.69 8.38 -1.66
C SER A 163 22.96 7.93 -2.40
N GLY A 164 22.81 7.27 -3.55
CA GLY A 164 23.94 6.89 -4.40
C GLY A 164 24.66 8.08 -5.06
N GLN A 165 23.98 9.20 -5.29
CA GLN A 165 24.59 10.44 -5.78
C GLN A 165 25.28 11.24 -4.67
N ALA A 166 24.75 11.22 -3.45
CA ALA A 166 25.34 11.90 -2.30
C ALA A 166 26.65 11.28 -1.81
N SER A 167 26.95 10.03 -2.18
CA SER A 167 28.20 9.33 -1.81
C SER A 167 29.40 9.70 -2.68
N LYS A 168 29.25 10.48 -3.77
CA LYS A 168 30.37 10.96 -4.58
C LYS A 168 30.92 12.27 -4.04
N THR A 169 31.97 12.18 -3.26
CA THR A 169 32.76 13.34 -2.83
C THR A 169 33.75 13.73 -3.92
N VAL A 170 33.61 14.92 -4.48
CA VAL A 170 34.61 15.49 -5.38
C VAL A 170 35.30 16.63 -4.65
N ARG A 171 36.63 16.48 -4.41
CA ARG A 171 37.50 17.48 -3.73
C ARG A 171 37.03 17.91 -2.33
N GLY A 172 36.57 16.96 -1.50
CA GLY A 172 36.18 17.24 -0.12
C GLY A 172 34.87 18.00 0.09
N ARG A 173 34.05 18.16 -0.97
CA ARG A 173 32.71 18.74 -0.87
C ARG A 173 31.66 17.73 -1.39
N LEU A 174 30.62 17.52 -0.61
CA LEU A 174 29.42 16.80 -1.04
C LEU A 174 28.72 17.61 -2.13
N ARG A 175 28.46 17.00 -3.26
CA ARG A 175 27.58 17.51 -4.32
C ARG A 175 26.44 16.56 -4.53
#